data_379f15ac00c545199f637ca2ff873764
#
_entry.id   379f15ac00c545199f637ca2ff873764
#
_cell.length_a   1.000
_cell.length_b   1.000
_cell.length_c   1.000
_cell.angle_alpha   90.00
_cell.angle_beta   90.00
_cell.angle_gamma   90.00
#
_symmetry.space_group_name_H-M   'P 1'
#
loop_
_entity.id
_entity.type
_entity.pdbx_description
1 polymer ?
#
loop_
_entity_poly.entity_id
_entity_poly.type
_entity_poly.pdbx_seq_one_letter_code
_entity_poly.pdbx_strand_id
1 'polypeptide(L)'
;MDYFDENENTYLKSSSVHNKRRIKDKKILKNKDNKETIFSPSIIIMIIILIIFILVFIFSLMIRRERKYFNNIIENLEIKYQKLDKNNSLLQEEKGKIEKINEQISKELTDLKNGSKKGKIVCISYGDDSFKQSLEYNGKSALEIAKADEFYGYTPEDIDPEFKAKNDYILSKGRGNGYWLWKPYFLYKTLTQKLNDGDYLIYSDAGIFYVDLAQKLVDFLNEKKAEMYLHRLPHLEKEYTKRDAFILMGVDGPFYAETGQFNAAFQVYRKSKFTEFFLGEYLYYAQDKRIITDDQNEMGSPNYEGFRDHRHDQSILSLLTKKYGQVNANKTNLNIDLIKNYQEVMPTIFCHYRRRGFGSYDELKSLCQDVKGDI
;
A
#
# COMPACT_ATOMS: atom_id res chain seq x y z
N MET A 1 -5.85 37.55 9.26
CA MET A 1 -6.71 37.87 8.13
C MET A 1 -7.54 36.63 7.90
N ASP A 2 -8.48 36.40 8.70
CA ASP A 2 -9.91 36.68 8.63
C ASP A 2 -10.54 36.17 7.33
N TYR A 3 -11.32 35.11 7.44
CA TYR A 3 -12.68 35.00 7.00
C TYR A 3 -13.36 33.78 7.63
N PHE A 4 -14.13 34.08 8.68
CA PHE A 4 -15.32 33.34 9.13
C PHE A 4 -16.45 33.71 8.17
N ASP A 5 -17.31 32.74 7.82
CA ASP A 5 -18.77 32.93 7.66
C ASP A 5 -19.42 31.57 7.56
N GLU A 6 -20.19 31.19 8.54
CA GLU A 6 -21.65 31.16 8.68
C GLU A 6 -22.43 30.59 7.48
N ASN A 7 -23.02 29.40 7.71
CA ASN A 7 -24.39 29.11 7.28
C ASN A 7 -24.95 27.83 7.93
N GLU A 8 -25.34 27.93 9.20
CA GLU A 8 -26.45 27.15 9.76
C GLU A 8 -27.73 27.91 9.56
N ASN A 9 -28.82 27.21 9.29
CA ASN A 9 -30.21 27.58 9.22
C ASN A 9 -30.82 27.66 7.82
N THR A 10 -31.42 26.56 7.45
CA THR A 10 -32.75 26.58 6.77
C THR A 10 -33.28 25.15 6.65
N TYR A 11 -34.11 24.72 7.60
CA TYR A 11 -35.21 23.77 7.39
C TYR A 11 -36.10 23.70 8.62
N LEU A 12 -36.91 24.72 8.80
CA LEU A 12 -38.16 24.67 9.59
C LEU A 12 -39.01 25.84 9.16
N LYS A 13 -39.92 25.63 8.18
CA LYS A 13 -41.18 26.36 8.00
C LYS A 13 -41.84 25.95 6.69
N SER A 14 -42.81 25.07 6.77
CA SER A 14 -44.02 25.16 5.93
C SER A 14 -44.96 24.00 6.26
N SER A 15 -45.99 24.26 7.01
CA SER A 15 -47.33 23.77 6.70
C SER A 15 -48.33 24.23 7.80
N SER A 16 -48.74 25.44 7.69
CA SER A 16 -50.01 25.86 8.27
C SER A 16 -50.70 26.75 7.22
N VAL A 17 -51.66 26.25 6.53
CA VAL A 17 -52.79 27.00 5.95
C VAL A 17 -53.77 26.03 5.31
N HIS A 18 -55.02 26.26 5.61
CA HIS A 18 -56.25 25.78 4.99
C HIS A 18 -56.99 24.62 5.67
N ASN A 19 -57.93 24.95 6.56
CA ASN A 19 -59.32 24.82 6.16
C ASN A 19 -60.28 25.56 7.09
N LYS A 20 -60.78 26.72 6.63
CA LYS A 20 -62.04 27.31 7.02
C LYS A 20 -63.02 27.15 5.84
N ARG A 21 -64.19 26.56 6.11
CA ARG A 21 -65.48 26.61 5.45
C ARG A 21 -66.20 25.29 5.62
N ARG A 22 -67.43 25.15 6.09
CA ARG A 22 -68.62 26.00 6.19
C ARG A 22 -69.63 25.33 7.11
N ILE A 23 -70.21 26.08 7.97
CA ILE A 23 -71.47 25.80 8.68
C ILE A 23 -72.59 26.00 7.70
N LYS A 24 -73.56 25.06 7.65
CA LYS A 24 -75.06 25.24 7.57
C LYS A 24 -75.66 23.97 7.01
N ASP A 25 -76.55 23.38 7.58
CA ASP A 25 -78.01 23.42 7.66
C ASP A 25 -78.53 22.09 8.18
N LYS A 26 -79.10 22.13 9.34
CA LYS A 26 -80.51 22.01 9.71
C LYS A 26 -81.25 20.74 9.24
N LYS A 27 -81.65 20.02 10.29
CA LYS A 27 -83.05 19.63 10.62
C LYS A 27 -83.54 18.24 10.15
N ILE A 28 -84.01 17.54 11.22
CA ILE A 28 -85.21 16.68 11.35
C ILE A 28 -85.01 15.22 10.86
N LEU A 29 -84.96 14.27 11.80
CA LEU A 29 -86.03 13.31 12.04
C LEU A 29 -85.64 12.38 13.21
N LYS A 30 -86.41 12.46 14.20
CA LYS A 30 -87.00 11.55 15.16
C LYS A 30 -86.52 10.11 15.18
N ASN A 31 -86.16 9.71 16.42
CA ASN A 31 -86.49 8.44 17.09
C ASN A 31 -86.14 7.16 16.36
N LYS A 32 -85.09 6.51 16.83
CA LYS A 32 -85.10 5.05 17.12
C LYS A 32 -84.34 4.83 18.39
N ASP A 33 -84.96 4.12 19.30
CA ASP A 33 -84.44 3.68 20.57
C ASP A 33 -83.05 3.08 20.46
N ASN A 34 -82.02 3.83 20.85
CA ASN A 34 -80.76 3.24 21.23
C ASN A 34 -80.82 2.94 22.73
N LYS A 35 -81.08 1.69 23.07
CA LYS A 35 -80.68 1.21 24.39
C LYS A 35 -79.16 1.37 24.47
N GLU A 36 -78.73 2.55 25.04
CA GLU A 36 -77.37 2.63 25.55
C GLU A 36 -77.26 1.57 26.67
N THR A 37 -76.56 0.52 26.41
CA THR A 37 -76.09 -0.41 27.43
C THR A 37 -75.05 0.38 28.26
N ILE A 38 -75.55 1.14 29.21
CA ILE A 38 -74.70 1.80 30.23
C ILE A 38 -74.15 0.69 31.10
N PHE A 39 -72.94 0.25 30.78
CA PHE A 39 -72.22 -0.67 31.64
C PHE A 39 -72.19 -0.07 33.05
N SER A 40 -72.48 -0.88 34.06
CA SER A 40 -72.40 -0.42 35.43
C SER A 40 -70.98 0.13 35.72
N PRO A 41 -70.82 1.19 36.52
CA PRO A 41 -69.52 1.74 36.83
C PRO A 41 -68.48 0.69 37.26
N SER A 42 -68.93 -0.37 37.91
CA SER A 42 -68.09 -1.52 38.36
C SER A 42 -67.51 -2.30 37.18
N ILE A 43 -68.27 -2.48 36.07
CA ILE A 43 -67.81 -3.19 34.87
C ILE A 43 -66.78 -2.30 34.14
N ILE A 44 -66.97 -0.99 34.06
CA ILE A 44 -66.00 -0.06 33.45
C ILE A 44 -64.68 -0.07 34.22
N ILE A 45 -64.74 -0.04 35.55
CA ILE A 45 -63.55 -0.15 36.41
C ILE A 45 -62.82 -1.47 36.20
N MET A 46 -63.51 -2.59 36.12
CA MET A 46 -62.92 -3.89 35.85
C MET A 46 -62.22 -3.92 34.45
N ILE A 47 -62.81 -3.34 33.44
CA ILE A 47 -62.21 -3.27 32.10
C ILE A 47 -60.94 -2.39 32.14
N ILE A 48 -60.97 -1.26 32.83
CA ILE A 48 -59.80 -0.40 32.99
C ILE A 48 -58.65 -1.14 33.69
N ILE A 49 -58.95 -1.86 34.78
CA ILE A 49 -57.96 -2.66 35.54
C ILE A 49 -57.37 -3.73 34.63
N LEU A 50 -58.19 -4.42 33.85
CA LEU A 50 -57.72 -5.48 32.91
C LEU A 50 -56.79 -4.87 31.84
N ILE A 51 -57.16 -3.72 31.27
CA ILE A 51 -56.31 -3.02 30.28
C ILE A 51 -54.97 -2.64 30.91
N ILE A 52 -54.96 -2.10 32.13
CA ILE A 52 -53.71 -1.78 32.85
C ILE A 52 -52.86 -3.01 33.06
N PHE A 53 -53.42 -4.15 33.46
CA PHE A 53 -52.70 -5.40 33.60
C PHE A 53 -52.09 -5.88 32.27
N ILE A 54 -52.82 -5.79 31.19
CA ILE A 54 -52.33 -6.15 29.85
C ILE A 54 -51.19 -5.23 29.45
N LEU A 55 -51.31 -3.90 29.65
CA LEU A 55 -50.24 -2.96 29.33
C LEU A 55 -48.97 -3.20 30.15
N VAL A 56 -49.10 -3.45 31.46
CA VAL A 56 -47.96 -3.78 32.33
C VAL A 56 -47.31 -5.09 31.91
N PHE A 57 -48.12 -6.07 31.51
CA PHE A 57 -47.59 -7.36 31.01
C PHE A 57 -46.81 -7.18 29.67
N ILE A 58 -47.38 -6.43 28.72
CA ILE A 58 -46.72 -6.12 27.44
C ILE A 58 -45.40 -5.37 27.68
N PHE A 59 -45.45 -4.35 28.57
CA PHE A 59 -44.27 -3.55 28.92
C PHE A 59 -43.18 -4.44 29.57
N SER A 60 -43.56 -5.36 30.45
CA SER A 60 -42.64 -6.33 31.05
C SER A 60 -41.98 -7.26 30.00
N LEU A 61 -42.75 -7.71 29.00
CA LEU A 61 -42.20 -8.50 27.89
C LEU A 61 -41.24 -7.70 27.04
N MET A 62 -41.54 -6.43 26.75
CA MET A 62 -40.63 -5.56 26.02
C MET A 62 -39.31 -5.35 26.76
N ILE A 63 -39.36 -5.06 28.07
CA ILE A 63 -38.14 -4.93 28.91
C ILE A 63 -37.33 -6.21 28.89
N ARG A 64 -37.96 -7.39 29.00
CA ARG A 64 -37.26 -8.69 28.94
C ARG A 64 -36.59 -8.90 27.60
N ARG A 65 -37.23 -8.52 26.49
CA ARG A 65 -36.69 -8.62 25.13
C ARG A 65 -35.46 -7.73 24.95
N GLU A 66 -35.59 -6.45 25.38
CA GLU A 66 -34.49 -5.47 25.32
C GLU A 66 -33.30 -5.94 26.19
N ARG A 67 -33.55 -6.40 27.42
CA ARG A 67 -32.49 -6.94 28.28
C ARG A 67 -31.77 -8.12 27.63
N LYS A 68 -32.50 -9.05 27.00
CA LYS A 68 -31.88 -10.16 26.28
C LYS A 68 -31.02 -9.68 25.10
N TYR A 69 -31.48 -8.68 24.37
CA TYR A 69 -30.74 -8.08 23.28
C TYR A 69 -29.43 -7.42 23.78
N PHE A 70 -29.49 -6.61 24.82
CA PHE A 70 -28.31 -5.99 25.42
C PHE A 70 -27.33 -7.02 25.98
N ASN A 71 -27.81 -8.06 26.64
CA ASN A 71 -26.91 -9.12 27.15
C ASN A 71 -26.18 -9.83 26.02
N ASN A 72 -26.81 -10.10 24.88
CA ASN A 72 -26.14 -10.68 23.71
C ASN A 72 -25.07 -9.74 23.13
N ILE A 73 -25.33 -8.42 23.14
CA ILE A 73 -24.32 -7.44 22.69
C ILE A 73 -23.12 -7.44 23.65
N ILE A 74 -23.36 -7.44 24.96
CA ILE A 74 -22.30 -7.46 25.97
C ILE A 74 -21.45 -8.71 25.80
N GLU A 75 -22.05 -9.89 25.69
CA GLU A 75 -21.35 -11.15 25.49
C GLU A 75 -20.47 -11.14 24.22
N ASN A 76 -21.00 -10.61 23.10
CA ASN A 76 -20.25 -10.47 21.86
C ASN A 76 -19.08 -9.47 21.99
N LEU A 77 -19.25 -8.40 22.77
CA LEU A 77 -18.19 -7.44 23.03
C LEU A 77 -17.11 -8.04 23.95
N GLU A 78 -17.48 -8.82 24.94
CA GLU A 78 -16.54 -9.53 25.81
C GLU A 78 -15.68 -10.52 25.02
N ILE A 79 -16.28 -11.30 24.12
CA ILE A 79 -15.57 -12.22 23.24
C ILE A 79 -14.58 -11.46 22.35
N LYS A 80 -14.99 -10.32 21.79
CA LYS A 80 -14.11 -9.48 20.98
C LYS A 80 -12.97 -8.90 21.81
N TYR A 81 -13.26 -8.45 23.02
CA TYR A 81 -12.26 -7.92 23.93
C TYR A 81 -11.21 -8.96 24.31
N GLN A 82 -11.64 -10.17 24.67
CA GLN A 82 -10.73 -11.29 24.97
C GLN A 82 -9.83 -11.67 23.78
N LYS A 83 -10.39 -11.64 22.54
CA LYS A 83 -9.57 -11.86 21.33
C LYS A 83 -8.54 -10.76 21.12
N LEU A 84 -8.92 -9.51 21.36
CA LEU A 84 -8.02 -8.37 21.24
C LEU A 84 -6.90 -8.42 22.27
N ASP A 85 -7.23 -8.77 23.51
CA ASP A 85 -6.25 -8.90 24.61
C ASP A 85 -5.24 -10.01 24.34
N LYS A 86 -5.72 -11.17 23.83
CA LYS A 86 -4.85 -12.27 23.41
C LYS A 86 -3.93 -11.86 22.25
N ASN A 87 -4.44 -11.10 21.29
CA ASN A 87 -3.63 -10.59 20.18
C ASN A 87 -2.59 -9.58 20.67
N ASN A 88 -2.94 -8.71 21.61
CA ASN A 88 -2.02 -7.77 22.22
C ASN A 88 -0.90 -8.47 22.98
N SER A 89 -1.21 -9.54 23.72
CA SER A 89 -0.19 -10.31 24.43
C SER A 89 0.79 -11.01 23.48
N LEU A 90 0.29 -11.56 22.36
CA LEU A 90 1.13 -12.12 21.29
C LEU A 90 2.02 -11.07 20.63
N LEU A 91 1.47 -9.88 20.37
CA LEU A 91 2.21 -8.75 19.81
C LEU A 91 3.35 -8.30 20.73
N GLN A 92 3.11 -8.26 22.04
CA GLN A 92 4.14 -7.92 23.04
C GLN A 92 5.24 -8.97 23.11
N GLU A 93 4.87 -10.26 23.01
CA GLU A 93 5.86 -11.35 22.96
C GLU A 93 6.73 -11.24 21.69
N GLU A 94 6.12 -11.00 20.53
CA GLU A 94 6.86 -10.82 19.28
C GLU A 94 7.74 -9.57 19.30
N LYS A 95 7.24 -8.46 19.86
CA LYS A 95 8.02 -7.25 20.08
C LYS A 95 9.26 -7.53 20.94
N GLY A 96 9.11 -8.29 22.03
CA GLY A 96 10.25 -8.69 22.85
C GLY A 96 11.26 -9.59 22.13
N LYS A 97 10.80 -10.46 21.22
CA LYS A 97 11.69 -11.26 20.36
C LYS A 97 12.46 -10.36 19.38
N ILE A 98 11.78 -9.38 18.78
CA ILE A 98 12.38 -8.39 17.87
C ILE A 98 13.42 -7.53 18.60
N GLU A 99 13.14 -7.08 19.80
CA GLU A 99 14.07 -6.28 20.61
C GLU A 99 15.36 -7.08 20.92
N LYS A 100 15.24 -8.36 21.33
CA LYS A 100 16.42 -9.24 21.54
C LYS A 100 17.22 -9.47 20.26
N ILE A 101 16.56 -9.65 19.13
CA ILE A 101 17.21 -9.79 17.83
C ILE A 101 17.94 -8.48 17.47
N ASN A 102 17.34 -7.32 17.71
CA ASN A 102 17.96 -6.02 17.46
C ASN A 102 19.18 -5.78 18.36
N GLU A 103 19.14 -6.19 19.61
CA GLU A 103 20.31 -6.12 20.52
C GLU A 103 21.45 -7.03 20.05
N GLN A 104 21.11 -8.26 19.63
CA GLN A 104 22.12 -9.19 19.07
C GLN A 104 22.72 -8.67 17.78
N ILE A 105 21.90 -8.12 16.87
CA ILE A 105 22.36 -7.47 15.63
C ILE A 105 23.23 -6.26 15.94
N SER A 106 22.88 -5.44 16.94
CA SER A 106 23.70 -4.29 17.34
C SER A 106 25.06 -4.71 17.86
N LYS A 107 25.15 -5.83 18.59
CA LYS A 107 26.41 -6.41 19.06
C LYS A 107 27.25 -6.94 17.89
N GLU A 108 26.64 -7.74 17.01
CA GLU A 108 27.32 -8.27 15.80
C GLU A 108 27.81 -7.13 14.86
N LEU A 109 27.02 -6.02 14.74
CA LEU A 109 27.41 -4.83 14.00
C LEU A 109 28.61 -4.10 14.64
N THR A 110 28.71 -4.12 15.96
CA THR A 110 29.85 -3.53 16.67
C THR A 110 31.11 -4.35 16.49
N ASP A 111 30.98 -5.68 16.52
CA ASP A 111 32.05 -6.61 16.30
C ASP A 111 32.55 -6.60 14.83
N LEU A 112 31.63 -6.44 13.86
CA LEU A 112 31.96 -6.24 12.45
C LEU A 112 32.60 -4.88 12.15
N LYS A 113 32.27 -3.82 12.86
CA LYS A 113 32.91 -2.49 12.71
C LYS A 113 34.37 -2.49 13.15
N ASN A 114 34.72 -3.34 14.08
CA ASN A 114 36.09 -3.47 14.60
C ASN A 114 37.01 -4.34 13.71
N GLY A 115 36.46 -4.98 12.66
CA GLY A 115 37.21 -5.82 11.72
C GLY A 115 36.66 -5.80 10.28
N SER A 116 36.01 -4.70 9.85
CA SER A 116 35.14 -4.70 8.69
C SER A 116 35.87 -4.89 7.37
N LYS A 117 35.68 -6.06 6.80
CA LYS A 117 35.77 -6.26 5.35
C LYS A 117 34.68 -5.40 4.70
N LYS A 118 35.07 -4.47 3.82
CA LYS A 118 34.12 -3.66 3.03
C LYS A 118 33.14 -4.59 2.32
N GLY A 119 31.83 -4.39 2.51
CA GLY A 119 30.81 -5.21 1.83
C GLY A 119 30.93 -5.09 0.31
N LYS A 120 30.75 -6.21 -0.37
CA LYS A 120 30.74 -6.30 -1.85
C LYS A 120 29.56 -5.55 -2.43
N ILE A 121 29.76 -4.84 -3.54
CA ILE A 121 28.70 -4.14 -4.30
C ILE A 121 28.38 -4.97 -5.55
N VAL A 122 27.18 -5.50 -5.62
CA VAL A 122 26.67 -6.26 -6.76
C VAL A 122 25.58 -5.45 -7.46
N CYS A 123 25.76 -5.17 -8.74
CA CYS A 123 24.76 -4.53 -9.57
C CYS A 123 24.02 -5.56 -10.42
N ILE A 124 22.71 -5.38 -10.60
CA ILE A 124 21.92 -6.23 -11.49
C ILE A 124 21.00 -5.37 -12.37
N SER A 125 20.70 -5.91 -13.55
CA SER A 125 19.72 -5.38 -14.47
C SER A 125 19.05 -6.52 -15.24
N TYR A 126 17.99 -6.20 -15.99
CA TYR A 126 17.30 -7.15 -16.85
C TYR A 126 16.99 -6.51 -18.20
N GLY A 127 17.16 -7.28 -19.26
CA GLY A 127 16.75 -6.88 -20.62
C GLY A 127 16.42 -8.10 -21.47
N ASP A 128 15.39 -7.97 -22.29
CA ASP A 128 15.09 -8.87 -23.40
C ASP A 128 15.88 -8.44 -24.65
N ASP A 129 15.64 -9.10 -25.77
CA ASP A 129 16.30 -8.76 -27.07
C ASP A 129 16.17 -7.28 -27.43
N SER A 130 15.03 -6.64 -27.09
CA SER A 130 14.79 -5.22 -27.39
C SER A 130 15.67 -4.29 -26.54
N PHE A 131 16.16 -4.76 -25.40
CA PHE A 131 16.99 -4.01 -24.44
C PHE A 131 18.43 -4.53 -24.36
N LYS A 132 18.83 -5.44 -25.23
CA LYS A 132 20.16 -6.06 -25.21
C LYS A 132 21.30 -5.04 -25.16
N GLN A 133 21.31 -4.06 -26.05
CA GLN A 133 22.32 -2.99 -26.06
C GLN A 133 22.27 -2.14 -24.78
N SER A 134 21.06 -1.79 -24.32
CA SER A 134 20.89 -1.03 -23.09
C SER A 134 21.42 -1.81 -21.86
N LEU A 135 21.15 -3.12 -21.79
CA LEU A 135 21.65 -3.99 -20.72
C LEU A 135 23.17 -4.07 -20.73
N GLU A 136 23.79 -4.18 -21.91
CA GLU A 136 25.26 -4.14 -22.08
C GLU A 136 25.85 -2.82 -21.58
N TYR A 137 25.27 -1.68 -21.96
CA TYR A 137 25.74 -0.37 -21.54
C TYR A 137 25.52 -0.11 -20.04
N ASN A 138 24.41 -0.58 -19.49
CA ASN A 138 24.17 -0.55 -18.05
C ASN A 138 25.27 -1.32 -17.30
N GLY A 139 25.56 -2.55 -17.70
CA GLY A 139 26.58 -3.38 -17.08
C GLY A 139 27.98 -2.80 -17.21
N LYS A 140 28.35 -2.30 -18.39
CA LYS A 140 29.63 -1.66 -18.61
C LYS A 140 29.81 -0.43 -17.73
N SER A 141 28.78 0.42 -17.63
CA SER A 141 28.82 1.61 -16.76
C SER A 141 28.85 1.24 -15.26
N ALA A 142 28.17 0.16 -14.85
CA ALA A 142 28.21 -0.34 -13.48
C ALA A 142 29.61 -0.78 -13.07
N LEU A 143 30.34 -1.46 -13.96
CA LEU A 143 31.71 -1.93 -13.69
C LEU A 143 32.77 -0.83 -13.88
N GLU A 144 32.69 -0.06 -14.97
CA GLU A 144 33.72 0.92 -15.32
C GLU A 144 33.61 2.23 -14.55
N ILE A 145 32.37 2.72 -14.33
CA ILE A 145 32.13 4.04 -13.72
C ILE A 145 31.73 3.87 -12.27
N ALA A 146 30.71 3.09 -11.99
CA ALA A 146 30.24 2.88 -10.62
C ALA A 146 31.17 2.03 -9.78
N LYS A 147 32.12 1.32 -10.42
CA LYS A 147 33.09 0.45 -9.74
C LYS A 147 32.41 -0.60 -8.86
N ALA A 148 31.30 -1.16 -9.35
CA ALA A 148 30.70 -2.34 -8.75
C ALA A 148 31.69 -3.52 -8.81
N ASP A 149 31.66 -4.37 -7.79
CA ASP A 149 32.51 -5.57 -7.73
C ASP A 149 32.04 -6.64 -8.73
N GLU A 150 30.72 -6.73 -8.95
CA GLU A 150 30.09 -7.66 -9.89
C GLU A 150 28.87 -7.03 -10.56
N PHE A 151 28.58 -7.51 -11.78
CA PHE A 151 27.34 -7.18 -12.50
C PHE A 151 26.70 -8.46 -13.06
N TYR A 152 25.39 -8.61 -12.87
CA TYR A 152 24.59 -9.66 -13.50
C TYR A 152 23.50 -9.02 -14.38
N GLY A 153 23.64 -9.19 -15.69
CA GLY A 153 22.63 -8.80 -16.67
C GLY A 153 21.74 -10.00 -16.96
N TYR A 154 20.53 -10.00 -16.42
CA TYR A 154 19.57 -11.09 -16.58
C TYR A 154 18.72 -10.93 -17.85
N THR A 155 18.31 -12.06 -18.41
CA THR A 155 17.46 -12.18 -19.59
C THR A 155 16.26 -13.10 -19.28
N PRO A 156 15.28 -13.25 -20.18
CA PRO A 156 14.19 -14.20 -20.01
C PRO A 156 14.62 -15.66 -19.81
N GLU A 157 15.81 -16.02 -20.37
CA GLU A 157 16.38 -17.36 -20.32
C GLU A 157 16.94 -17.71 -18.93
N ASP A 158 17.23 -16.69 -18.10
CA ASP A 158 17.74 -16.88 -16.74
C ASP A 158 16.65 -17.17 -15.70
N ILE A 159 15.38 -17.12 -16.12
CA ILE A 159 14.24 -17.48 -15.27
C ILE A 159 14.18 -19.01 -15.15
N ASP A 160 14.24 -19.52 -13.92
CA ASP A 160 14.18 -20.95 -13.66
C ASP A 160 12.91 -21.58 -14.25
N PRO A 161 13.00 -22.71 -14.96
CA PRO A 161 11.86 -23.35 -15.63
C PRO A 161 10.69 -23.65 -14.70
N GLU A 162 10.95 -24.05 -13.46
CA GLU A 162 9.92 -24.30 -12.45
C GLU A 162 9.19 -23.01 -12.08
N PHE A 163 9.92 -21.93 -11.84
CA PHE A 163 9.32 -20.61 -11.57
C PHE A 163 8.50 -20.11 -12.75
N LYS A 164 9.01 -20.29 -13.97
CA LYS A 164 8.31 -19.93 -15.20
C LYS A 164 7.00 -20.70 -15.36
N ALA A 165 7.04 -22.03 -15.16
CA ALA A 165 5.86 -22.87 -15.26
C ALA A 165 4.78 -22.51 -14.19
N LYS A 166 5.21 -22.26 -12.95
CA LYS A 166 4.31 -21.85 -11.86
C LYS A 166 3.62 -20.51 -12.14
N ASN A 167 4.29 -19.59 -12.79
CA ASN A 167 3.85 -18.22 -13.04
C ASN A 167 3.53 -17.94 -14.51
N ASP A 168 3.26 -18.97 -15.31
CA ASP A 168 3.09 -18.88 -16.76
C ASP A 168 1.98 -17.89 -17.15
N TYR A 169 0.88 -17.84 -16.41
CA TYR A 169 -0.20 -16.88 -16.67
C TYR A 169 0.31 -15.43 -16.67
N ILE A 170 1.21 -15.07 -15.77
CA ILE A 170 1.75 -13.72 -15.67
C ILE A 170 2.90 -13.54 -16.68
N LEU A 171 3.86 -14.45 -16.70
CA LEU A 171 5.09 -14.35 -17.50
C LEU A 171 4.86 -14.46 -19.02
N SER A 172 3.72 -15.05 -19.46
CA SER A 172 3.34 -15.09 -20.87
C SER A 172 2.78 -13.77 -21.40
N LYS A 173 2.51 -12.78 -20.54
CA LYS A 173 1.95 -11.48 -20.97
C LYS A 173 3.04 -10.57 -21.53
N GLY A 174 2.73 -9.89 -22.66
CA GLY A 174 3.69 -9.02 -23.33
C GLY A 174 4.03 -7.73 -22.57
N ARG A 175 3.11 -7.17 -21.79
CA ARG A 175 3.37 -5.94 -21.04
C ARG A 175 4.45 -6.17 -19.99
N GLY A 176 5.55 -5.40 -20.09
CA GLY A 176 6.67 -5.50 -19.14
C GLY A 176 7.31 -6.89 -19.08
N ASN A 177 7.13 -7.69 -20.15
CA ASN A 177 7.65 -9.07 -20.23
C ASN A 177 7.19 -9.92 -19.04
N GLY A 178 5.85 -9.97 -18.83
CA GLY A 178 5.23 -10.61 -17.66
C GLY A 178 5.04 -9.66 -16.48
N TYR A 179 4.58 -8.43 -16.76
CA TYR A 179 4.25 -7.43 -15.74
C TYR A 179 5.38 -7.15 -14.75
N TRP A 180 6.64 -7.26 -15.22
CA TRP A 180 7.85 -7.08 -14.40
C TRP A 180 7.98 -8.05 -13.21
N LEU A 181 7.27 -9.20 -13.20
CA LEU A 181 7.40 -10.24 -12.18
C LEU A 181 8.85 -10.73 -12.04
N TRP A 182 9.61 -10.75 -13.14
CA TRP A 182 11.02 -11.09 -13.14
C TRP A 182 11.88 -10.19 -12.24
N LYS A 183 11.47 -8.94 -11.97
CA LYS A 183 12.24 -8.00 -11.14
C LYS A 183 12.37 -8.45 -9.69
N PRO A 184 11.28 -8.63 -8.91
CA PRO A 184 11.39 -9.18 -7.54
C PRO A 184 12.01 -10.59 -7.54
N TYR A 185 11.79 -11.38 -8.59
CA TYR A 185 12.41 -12.70 -8.71
C TYR A 185 13.93 -12.61 -8.76
N PHE A 186 14.53 -11.81 -9.65
CA PHE A 186 15.99 -11.68 -9.75
C PHE A 186 16.59 -10.92 -8.57
N LEU A 187 15.89 -9.94 -8.01
CA LEU A 187 16.32 -9.28 -6.78
C LEU A 187 16.46 -10.27 -5.64
N TYR A 188 15.42 -11.07 -5.37
CA TYR A 188 15.45 -12.07 -4.30
C TYR A 188 16.48 -13.18 -4.57
N LYS A 189 16.51 -13.73 -5.78
CA LYS A 189 17.47 -14.77 -6.21
C LYS A 189 18.91 -14.29 -6.03
N THR A 190 19.23 -13.09 -6.49
CA THR A 190 20.60 -12.55 -6.36
C THR A 190 20.94 -12.28 -4.90
N LEU A 191 20.05 -11.61 -4.15
CA LEU A 191 20.31 -11.30 -2.75
C LEU A 191 20.59 -12.56 -1.92
N THR A 192 19.84 -13.65 -2.16
CA THR A 192 19.95 -14.88 -1.37
C THR A 192 21.06 -15.81 -1.82
N GLN A 193 21.40 -15.82 -3.12
CA GLN A 193 22.33 -16.78 -3.68
C GLN A 193 23.74 -16.23 -3.97
N LYS A 194 23.89 -14.90 -4.08
CA LYS A 194 25.14 -14.26 -4.51
C LYS A 194 25.76 -13.34 -3.48
N LEU A 195 25.02 -12.93 -2.46
CA LEU A 195 25.46 -11.96 -1.46
C LEU A 195 25.55 -12.58 -0.07
N ASN A 196 26.55 -12.14 0.69
CA ASN A 196 26.68 -12.38 2.12
C ASN A 196 26.11 -11.21 2.93
N ASP A 197 25.81 -11.43 4.20
CA ASP A 197 25.35 -10.38 5.09
C ASP A 197 26.33 -9.19 5.12
N GLY A 198 25.80 -7.99 4.92
CA GLY A 198 26.60 -6.77 4.80
C GLY A 198 27.01 -6.37 3.39
N ASP A 199 26.85 -7.24 2.38
CA ASP A 199 27.00 -6.89 0.97
C ASP A 199 25.85 -6.02 0.48
N TYR A 200 26.01 -5.39 -0.68
CA TYR A 200 25.04 -4.46 -1.26
C TYR A 200 24.56 -4.92 -2.62
N LEU A 201 23.25 -4.91 -2.82
CA LEU A 201 22.58 -5.17 -4.10
C LEU A 201 22.02 -3.86 -4.66
N ILE A 202 22.40 -3.55 -5.89
CA ILE A 202 21.87 -2.41 -6.63
C ILE A 202 21.16 -2.92 -7.88
N TYR A 203 19.87 -2.65 -7.98
CA TYR A 203 19.11 -2.87 -9.20
C TYR A 203 18.95 -1.56 -9.96
N SER A 204 19.10 -1.61 -11.27
CA SER A 204 18.70 -0.52 -12.16
C SER A 204 18.04 -1.08 -13.43
N ASP A 205 17.00 -0.39 -13.95
CA ASP A 205 16.44 -0.73 -15.26
C ASP A 205 17.54 -0.61 -16.36
N ALA A 206 17.47 -1.42 -17.39
CA ALA A 206 18.48 -1.43 -18.47
C ALA A 206 18.68 -0.06 -19.14
N GLY A 207 17.65 0.79 -19.18
CA GLY A 207 17.72 2.16 -19.69
C GLY A 207 18.35 3.18 -18.73
N ILE A 208 19.11 2.72 -17.73
CA ILE A 208 19.85 3.55 -16.78
C ILE A 208 21.35 3.38 -17.03
N PHE A 209 22.08 4.47 -16.96
CA PHE A 209 23.53 4.54 -17.08
C PHE A 209 24.11 5.08 -15.78
N TYR A 210 25.16 4.45 -15.26
CA TYR A 210 25.86 4.92 -14.06
C TYR A 210 26.80 6.08 -14.42
N VAL A 211 26.75 7.15 -13.62
CA VAL A 211 27.57 8.34 -13.83
C VAL A 211 28.51 8.67 -12.67
N ASP A 212 28.43 7.89 -11.60
CA ASP A 212 29.30 8.07 -10.42
C ASP A 212 29.48 6.76 -9.66
N LEU A 213 30.34 6.79 -8.64
CA LEU A 213 30.72 5.63 -7.83
C LEU A 213 29.52 5.08 -7.03
N ALA A 214 29.24 3.78 -7.17
CA ALA A 214 28.24 3.07 -6.38
C ALA A 214 28.56 3.11 -4.86
N GLN A 215 29.84 3.27 -4.49
CA GLN A 215 30.24 3.46 -3.09
C GLN A 215 29.50 4.59 -2.40
N LYS A 216 29.15 5.67 -3.12
CA LYS A 216 28.39 6.79 -2.56
C LYS A 216 26.99 6.37 -2.07
N LEU A 217 26.37 5.38 -2.72
CA LEU A 217 25.09 4.79 -2.26
C LEU A 217 25.28 4.00 -0.97
N VAL A 218 26.36 3.25 -0.88
CA VAL A 218 26.73 2.51 0.33
C VAL A 218 27.00 3.45 1.49
N ASP A 219 27.78 4.52 1.24
CA ASP A 219 28.11 5.52 2.25
C ASP A 219 26.83 6.22 2.74
N PHE A 220 25.92 6.56 1.81
CA PHE A 220 24.61 7.13 2.14
C PHE A 220 23.77 6.20 3.02
N LEU A 221 23.65 4.91 2.68
CA LEU A 221 22.94 3.94 3.51
C LEU A 221 23.54 3.83 4.91
N ASN A 222 24.88 3.79 5.00
CA ASN A 222 25.60 3.71 6.28
C ASN A 222 25.39 4.97 7.12
N GLU A 223 25.48 6.17 6.53
CA GLU A 223 25.21 7.45 7.20
C GLU A 223 23.80 7.50 7.77
N LYS A 224 22.82 7.10 6.97
CA LYS A 224 21.40 7.09 7.36
C LYS A 224 21.01 5.90 8.24
N LYS A 225 21.92 4.95 8.48
CA LYS A 225 21.66 3.67 9.14
C LYS A 225 20.48 2.94 8.52
N ALA A 226 20.37 3.01 7.19
CA ALA A 226 19.29 2.44 6.40
C ALA A 226 19.75 1.15 5.73
N GLU A 227 18.84 0.18 5.59
CA GLU A 227 19.12 -1.08 4.93
C GLU A 227 18.71 -1.09 3.46
N MET A 228 17.92 -0.09 3.04
CA MET A 228 17.51 0.06 1.65
C MET A 228 17.28 1.53 1.30
N TYR A 229 17.40 1.84 0.02
CA TYR A 229 17.04 3.13 -0.55
C TYR A 229 16.14 2.94 -1.77
N LEU A 230 15.01 3.66 -1.75
CA LEU A 230 14.04 3.74 -2.83
C LEU A 230 13.66 5.22 -3.04
N HIS A 231 13.54 5.60 -4.29
CA HIS A 231 13.17 6.98 -4.63
C HIS A 231 11.65 7.17 -4.63
N ARG A 232 11.18 8.25 -3.99
CA ARG A 232 9.75 8.60 -3.96
C ARG A 232 9.36 9.49 -5.13
N LEU A 233 8.29 9.10 -5.82
CA LEU A 233 7.69 9.87 -6.91
C LEU A 233 6.62 10.84 -6.41
N PRO A 234 6.33 11.92 -7.16
CA PRO A 234 5.25 12.86 -6.82
C PRO A 234 3.85 12.30 -7.08
N HIS A 235 3.73 11.18 -7.81
CA HIS A 235 2.45 10.57 -8.16
C HIS A 235 1.84 9.86 -6.96
N LEU A 236 0.54 10.08 -6.72
CA LEU A 236 -0.15 9.41 -5.62
C LEU A 236 -0.32 7.92 -5.91
N GLU A 237 -0.25 7.11 -4.85
CA GLU A 237 -0.41 5.67 -4.95
C GLU A 237 -1.74 5.27 -5.61
N LYS A 238 -2.84 5.91 -5.21
CA LYS A 238 -4.18 5.65 -5.75
C LYS A 238 -4.32 5.88 -7.25
N GLU A 239 -3.51 6.78 -7.82
CA GLU A 239 -3.55 7.07 -9.25
C GLU A 239 -2.91 5.95 -10.09
N TYR A 240 -1.99 5.17 -9.48
CA TYR A 240 -1.17 4.19 -10.20
C TYR A 240 -1.14 2.80 -9.57
N THR A 241 -2.09 2.51 -8.68
CA THR A 241 -2.24 1.18 -8.07
C THR A 241 -3.68 0.75 -8.09
N LYS A 242 -3.96 -0.42 -8.69
CA LYS A 242 -5.30 -1.02 -8.70
C LYS A 242 -5.77 -1.39 -7.30
N ARG A 243 -7.09 -1.35 -7.06
CA ARG A 243 -7.67 -1.54 -5.72
C ARG A 243 -7.37 -2.89 -5.10
N ASP A 244 -7.37 -3.96 -5.90
CA ASP A 244 -7.08 -5.30 -5.40
C ASP A 244 -5.69 -5.41 -4.77
N ALA A 245 -4.70 -4.67 -5.26
CA ALA A 245 -3.38 -4.64 -4.64
C ALA A 245 -3.42 -4.09 -3.22
N PHE A 246 -4.15 -3.00 -2.97
CA PHE A 246 -4.32 -2.46 -1.61
C PHE A 246 -5.00 -3.46 -0.67
N ILE A 247 -6.10 -4.09 -1.14
CA ILE A 247 -6.91 -5.01 -0.33
C ILE A 247 -6.12 -6.27 0.01
N LEU A 248 -5.54 -6.92 -1.01
CA LEU A 248 -4.82 -8.20 -0.85
C LEU A 248 -3.52 -8.07 -0.08
N MET A 249 -2.86 -6.90 -0.14
CA MET A 249 -1.68 -6.61 0.67
C MET A 249 -2.01 -6.12 2.08
N GLY A 250 -3.30 -5.96 2.42
CA GLY A 250 -3.75 -5.53 3.74
C GLY A 250 -3.44 -4.08 4.08
N VAL A 251 -3.40 -3.20 3.06
CA VAL A 251 -3.02 -1.79 3.16
C VAL A 251 -4.05 -0.85 2.52
N ASP A 252 -5.32 -1.26 2.53
CA ASP A 252 -6.40 -0.50 1.92
C ASP A 252 -6.87 0.63 2.83
N GLY A 253 -6.39 1.85 2.58
CA GLY A 253 -6.76 3.05 3.33
C GLY A 253 -6.06 4.32 2.88
N PRO A 254 -6.57 5.50 3.31
CA PRO A 254 -6.08 6.81 2.89
C PRO A 254 -4.59 7.02 3.17
N PHE A 255 -4.07 6.49 4.27
CA PHE A 255 -2.66 6.59 4.63
C PHE A 255 -1.73 6.06 3.52
N TYR A 256 -2.13 4.97 2.84
CA TYR A 256 -1.38 4.42 1.73
C TYR A 256 -1.74 5.10 0.41
N ALA A 257 -3.03 5.26 0.15
CA ALA A 257 -3.57 5.73 -1.13
C ALA A 257 -3.19 7.18 -1.46
N GLU A 258 -3.15 8.08 -0.47
CA GLU A 258 -2.90 9.51 -0.62
C GLU A 258 -1.43 9.90 -0.50
N THR A 259 -0.51 8.95 -0.53
CA THR A 259 0.94 9.22 -0.44
C THR A 259 1.64 8.93 -1.77
N GLY A 260 2.80 9.58 -2.01
CA GLY A 260 3.58 9.39 -3.23
C GLY A 260 4.08 7.97 -3.39
N GLN A 261 4.06 7.46 -4.63
CA GLN A 261 4.53 6.13 -4.99
C GLN A 261 6.07 6.06 -4.98
N PHE A 262 6.64 4.91 -4.64
CA PHE A 262 8.08 4.67 -4.76
C PHE A 262 8.43 4.11 -6.14
N ASN A 263 9.56 4.55 -6.68
CA ASN A 263 10.06 4.16 -8.00
C ASN A 263 10.73 2.78 -7.93
N ALA A 264 10.41 1.92 -8.89
CA ALA A 264 11.04 0.60 -9.03
C ALA A 264 12.16 0.54 -10.08
N ALA A 265 12.46 1.67 -10.75
CA ALA A 265 13.48 1.69 -11.81
C ALA A 265 14.92 1.55 -11.27
N PHE A 266 15.18 1.92 -10.02
CA PHE A 266 16.41 1.63 -9.33
C PHE A 266 16.15 1.43 -7.83
N GLN A 267 16.87 0.51 -7.24
CA GLN A 267 16.65 0.04 -5.89
C GLN A 267 18.00 -0.34 -5.28
N VAL A 268 18.23 0.01 -4.03
CA VAL A 268 19.48 -0.28 -3.31
C VAL A 268 19.16 -1.00 -2.02
N TYR A 269 19.81 -2.11 -1.78
CA TYR A 269 19.62 -2.96 -0.60
C TYR A 269 20.97 -3.34 0.01
N ARG A 270 21.08 -3.25 1.32
CA ARG A 270 22.11 -3.96 2.07
C ARG A 270 21.60 -5.35 2.40
N LYS A 271 22.36 -6.40 2.15
CA LYS A 271 21.98 -7.77 2.52
C LYS A 271 21.87 -7.91 4.02
N SER A 272 20.69 -8.23 4.49
CA SER A 272 20.34 -8.48 5.88
C SER A 272 19.11 -9.39 5.97
N LYS A 273 18.78 -9.86 7.17
CA LYS A 273 17.55 -10.63 7.39
C LYS A 273 16.28 -9.83 7.01
N PHE A 274 16.29 -8.50 7.27
CA PHE A 274 15.16 -7.65 6.91
C PHE A 274 14.99 -7.52 5.40
N THR A 275 16.06 -7.21 4.66
CA THR A 275 15.97 -7.04 3.20
C THR A 275 15.70 -8.37 2.47
N GLU A 276 16.19 -9.49 3.00
CA GLU A 276 15.82 -10.82 2.51
C GLU A 276 14.32 -11.09 2.71
N PHE A 277 13.78 -10.84 3.90
CA PHE A 277 12.36 -10.95 4.18
C PHE A 277 11.52 -10.01 3.28
N PHE A 278 11.94 -8.73 3.17
CA PHE A 278 11.25 -7.72 2.35
C PHE A 278 11.17 -8.13 0.88
N LEU A 279 12.27 -8.56 0.29
CA LEU A 279 12.31 -9.02 -1.11
C LEU A 279 11.56 -10.35 -1.30
N GLY A 280 11.53 -11.21 -0.28
CA GLY A 280 10.70 -12.41 -0.27
C GLY A 280 9.21 -12.08 -0.33
N GLU A 281 8.73 -11.12 0.46
CA GLU A 281 7.35 -10.65 0.39
C GLU A 281 7.05 -9.92 -0.93
N TYR A 282 7.99 -9.13 -1.44
CA TYR A 282 7.84 -8.50 -2.75
C TYR A 282 7.60 -9.54 -3.84
N LEU A 283 8.41 -10.59 -3.86
CA LEU A 283 8.24 -11.72 -4.78
C LEU A 283 6.93 -12.48 -4.52
N TYR A 284 6.56 -12.69 -3.26
CA TYR A 284 5.32 -13.38 -2.90
C TYR A 284 4.09 -12.66 -3.46
N TYR A 285 3.95 -11.37 -3.22
CA TYR A 285 2.82 -10.58 -3.73
C TYR A 285 2.83 -10.46 -5.26
N ALA A 286 4.00 -10.37 -5.87
CA ALA A 286 4.13 -10.28 -7.32
C ALA A 286 3.69 -11.56 -8.07
N GLN A 287 3.61 -12.71 -7.42
CA GLN A 287 3.11 -13.96 -8.00
C GLN A 287 1.57 -14.06 -8.00
N ASP A 288 0.86 -13.13 -7.37
CA ASP A 288 -0.62 -13.10 -7.42
C ASP A 288 -1.08 -12.26 -8.61
N LYS A 289 -1.72 -12.91 -9.60
CA LYS A 289 -2.23 -12.24 -10.80
C LYS A 289 -3.20 -11.10 -10.47
N ARG A 290 -3.99 -11.23 -9.40
CA ARG A 290 -4.94 -10.20 -8.96
C ARG A 290 -4.25 -8.92 -8.50
N ILE A 291 -3.00 -9.04 -8.04
CA ILE A 291 -2.18 -7.93 -7.56
C ILE A 291 -1.38 -7.30 -8.70
N ILE A 292 -0.65 -8.11 -9.51
CA ILE A 292 0.34 -7.59 -10.44
C ILE A 292 -0.20 -7.27 -11.83
N THR A 293 -1.28 -7.93 -12.29
CA THR A 293 -1.75 -7.77 -13.67
C THR A 293 -2.73 -6.61 -13.86
N ASP A 294 -3.07 -6.33 -15.14
CA ASP A 294 -4.13 -5.40 -15.52
C ASP A 294 -5.54 -6.04 -15.49
N ASP A 295 -5.66 -7.27 -15.02
CA ASP A 295 -6.95 -7.94 -14.91
C ASP A 295 -7.91 -7.11 -14.03
N GLN A 296 -9.20 -7.24 -14.28
CA GLN A 296 -10.23 -6.53 -13.51
C GLN A 296 -10.14 -6.85 -12.02
N ASN A 297 -10.57 -5.91 -11.19
CA ASN A 297 -10.65 -6.12 -9.74
C ASN A 297 -11.62 -7.26 -9.42
N GLU A 298 -11.15 -8.23 -8.62
CA GLU A 298 -11.90 -9.39 -8.16
C GLU A 298 -12.36 -9.26 -6.69
N MET A 299 -11.79 -8.30 -5.92
CA MET A 299 -12.07 -8.13 -4.50
C MET A 299 -13.32 -7.28 -4.20
N GLY A 300 -14.18 -7.03 -5.20
CA GLY A 300 -15.49 -6.41 -5.03
C GLY A 300 -15.47 -4.90 -4.84
N SER A 301 -14.33 -4.24 -4.96
CA SER A 301 -14.22 -2.79 -4.85
C SER A 301 -13.71 -2.16 -6.16
N PRO A 302 -14.29 -1.02 -6.59
CA PRO A 302 -13.74 -0.27 -7.73
C PRO A 302 -12.38 0.35 -7.35
N ASN A 303 -11.60 0.72 -8.36
CA ASN A 303 -10.40 1.52 -8.15
C ASN A 303 -10.73 2.85 -7.45
N TYR A 304 -9.77 3.40 -6.73
CA TYR A 304 -9.92 4.73 -6.13
C TYR A 304 -10.19 5.79 -7.21
N GLU A 305 -10.92 6.84 -6.82
CA GLU A 305 -11.12 7.99 -7.68
C GLU A 305 -9.79 8.60 -8.12
N GLY A 306 -9.67 8.92 -9.41
CA GLY A 306 -8.44 9.42 -10.01
C GLY A 306 -7.47 8.33 -10.48
N PHE A 307 -7.82 7.05 -10.39
CA PHE A 307 -7.00 5.95 -10.93
C PHE A 307 -6.78 6.12 -12.44
N ARG A 308 -5.52 5.99 -12.87
CA ARG A 308 -5.09 6.19 -14.27
C ARG A 308 -4.56 4.91 -14.89
N ASP A 309 -3.66 4.23 -14.20
CA ASP A 309 -2.96 3.04 -14.69
C ASP A 309 -2.37 2.24 -13.52
N HIS A 310 -2.20 0.93 -13.70
CA HIS A 310 -1.52 0.11 -12.71
C HIS A 310 -0.03 0.01 -13.01
N ARG A 311 0.81 0.18 -11.98
CA ARG A 311 2.27 0.17 -12.09
C ARG A 311 2.90 -1.14 -11.62
N HIS A 312 2.14 -2.21 -11.59
CA HIS A 312 2.57 -3.61 -11.41
C HIS A 312 3.56 -3.82 -10.25
N ASP A 313 4.79 -4.24 -10.58
CA ASP A 313 5.88 -4.40 -9.62
C ASP A 313 6.13 -3.15 -8.79
N GLN A 314 6.10 -1.97 -9.39
CA GLN A 314 6.29 -0.70 -8.69
C GLN A 314 5.20 -0.44 -7.66
N SER A 315 3.94 -0.76 -7.96
CA SER A 315 2.83 -0.64 -7.02
C SER A 315 3.02 -1.54 -5.80
N ILE A 316 3.43 -2.80 -6.03
CA ILE A 316 3.70 -3.75 -4.95
C ILE A 316 4.87 -3.28 -4.08
N LEU A 317 6.00 -2.91 -4.71
CA LEU A 317 7.17 -2.38 -4.01
C LEU A 317 6.81 -1.16 -3.15
N SER A 318 6.04 -0.23 -3.73
CA SER A 318 5.65 0.99 -3.07
C SER A 318 4.75 0.75 -1.85
N LEU A 319 3.71 -0.08 -2.00
CA LEU A 319 2.83 -0.44 -0.89
C LEU A 319 3.58 -1.18 0.22
N LEU A 320 4.46 -2.11 -0.15
CA LEU A 320 5.27 -2.87 0.79
C LEU A 320 6.23 -1.95 1.57
N THR A 321 6.88 -1.01 0.89
CA THR A 321 7.76 -0.01 1.51
C THR A 321 7.03 0.80 2.57
N LYS A 322 5.81 1.23 2.28
CA LYS A 322 4.97 1.97 3.23
C LYS A 322 4.49 1.09 4.40
N LYS A 323 4.16 -0.16 4.12
CA LYS A 323 3.74 -1.15 5.14
C LYS A 323 4.82 -1.33 6.21
N TYR A 324 6.09 -1.26 5.84
CA TYR A 324 7.23 -1.36 6.76
C TYR A 324 7.77 0.00 7.25
N GLY A 325 6.97 1.05 7.18
CA GLY A 325 7.26 2.33 7.81
C GLY A 325 8.27 3.23 7.09
N GLN A 326 8.63 2.90 5.85
CA GLN A 326 9.56 3.71 5.04
C GLN A 326 8.89 4.94 4.39
N VAL A 327 7.88 5.50 5.03
CA VAL A 327 7.04 6.60 4.48
C VAL A 327 7.83 7.91 4.31
N ASN A 328 8.90 8.08 5.07
CA ASN A 328 9.72 9.30 5.11
C ASN A 328 11.09 9.16 4.43
N ALA A 329 11.26 8.18 3.53
CA ALA A 329 12.46 8.13 2.71
C ALA A 329 12.62 9.50 2.02
N ASN A 330 13.66 10.22 2.44
CA ASN A 330 13.89 11.62 2.14
C ASN A 330 13.82 11.90 0.63
N LYS A 331 13.44 13.15 0.28
CA LYS A 331 13.45 13.75 -1.06
C LYS A 331 14.85 13.82 -1.71
N THR A 332 15.77 12.95 -1.33
CA THR A 332 17.10 12.90 -1.94
C THR A 332 16.99 12.08 -3.22
N ASN A 333 17.16 12.74 -4.31
CA ASN A 333 17.14 12.15 -5.63
C ASN A 333 18.56 11.79 -6.08
N LEU A 334 18.75 10.53 -6.50
CA LEU A 334 20.05 10.02 -6.99
C LEU A 334 20.07 9.88 -8.51
N ASN A 335 19.14 10.54 -9.21
CA ASN A 335 18.86 10.29 -10.62
C ASN A 335 18.76 11.57 -11.47
N ILE A 336 19.26 11.52 -12.69
CA ILE A 336 18.98 12.49 -13.76
C ILE A 336 18.05 11.83 -14.78
N ASP A 337 16.93 12.43 -15.08
CA ASP A 337 16.04 12.02 -16.16
C ASP A 337 16.24 12.94 -17.37
N LEU A 338 16.98 12.50 -18.37
CA LEU A 338 17.29 13.27 -19.57
C LEU A 338 16.06 13.67 -20.40
N ILE A 339 14.97 12.89 -20.30
CA ILE A 339 13.74 13.20 -21.06
C ILE A 339 12.96 14.31 -20.39
N LYS A 340 13.00 14.37 -19.07
CA LYS A 340 12.21 15.31 -18.29
C LYS A 340 12.97 16.56 -17.85
N ASN A 341 14.24 16.71 -18.21
CA ASN A 341 15.16 17.74 -17.67
C ASN A 341 15.09 17.82 -16.15
N TYR A 342 14.97 16.67 -15.48
CA TYR A 342 14.72 16.60 -14.06
C TYR A 342 16.03 16.29 -13.36
N GLN A 343 16.58 17.30 -12.71
CA GLN A 343 17.77 17.18 -11.89
C GLN A 343 17.41 17.04 -10.42
N GLU A 344 18.05 16.13 -9.75
CA GLU A 344 17.80 15.87 -8.35
C GLU A 344 19.07 15.94 -7.49
N VAL A 345 18.89 16.51 -6.33
CA VAL A 345 19.99 16.93 -5.46
C VAL A 345 20.68 15.75 -4.79
N MET A 346 21.97 15.53 -5.19
CA MET A 346 23.09 14.93 -4.45
C MET A 346 23.01 13.46 -4.01
N PRO A 347 24.06 12.70 -4.21
CA PRO A 347 24.92 12.69 -5.37
C PRO A 347 24.22 11.97 -6.54
N THR A 348 24.27 12.56 -7.71
CA THR A 348 23.71 11.93 -8.91
C THR A 348 24.52 10.70 -9.29
N ILE A 349 23.92 9.53 -9.22
CA ILE A 349 24.54 8.25 -9.53
C ILE A 349 24.03 7.67 -10.84
N PHE A 350 22.76 7.94 -11.15
CA PHE A 350 22.05 7.35 -12.28
C PHE A 350 21.67 8.40 -13.30
N CYS A 351 21.86 8.08 -14.58
CA CYS A 351 21.37 8.82 -15.72
C CYS A 351 20.32 7.97 -16.45
N HIS A 352 19.06 8.43 -16.48
CA HIS A 352 17.95 7.70 -17.05
C HIS A 352 17.72 8.18 -18.50
N TYR A 353 18.26 7.51 -19.50
CA TYR A 353 18.15 7.92 -20.90
C TYR A 353 16.90 7.39 -21.61
N ARG A 354 16.15 6.46 -21.03
CA ARG A 354 14.82 5.98 -21.43
C ARG A 354 14.68 5.56 -22.91
N ARG A 355 15.76 5.04 -23.51
CA ARG A 355 15.76 4.54 -24.89
C ARG A 355 16.11 3.06 -24.89
N ARG A 356 15.58 2.32 -25.87
CA ARG A 356 15.91 0.88 -26.06
C ARG A 356 17.29 0.67 -26.64
N GLY A 357 17.88 1.72 -27.23
CA GLY A 357 19.23 1.72 -27.75
C GLY A 357 19.75 3.15 -27.82
N PHE A 358 21.06 3.29 -27.91
CA PHE A 358 21.75 4.55 -28.11
C PHE A 358 22.88 4.30 -29.13
N GLY A 359 23.40 5.36 -29.80
CA GLY A 359 24.40 5.22 -30.86
C GLY A 359 25.61 4.39 -30.42
N SER A 360 26.45 4.96 -29.57
CA SER A 360 27.56 4.26 -28.96
C SER A 360 27.59 4.43 -27.45
N TYR A 361 28.37 3.56 -26.77
CA TYR A 361 28.60 3.67 -25.33
C TYR A 361 29.26 5.01 -24.97
N ASP A 362 30.25 5.45 -25.78
CA ASP A 362 30.99 6.67 -25.48
C ASP A 362 30.15 7.95 -25.70
N GLU A 363 29.27 7.97 -26.70
CA GLU A 363 28.29 9.05 -26.87
C GLU A 363 27.32 9.12 -25.68
N LEU A 364 26.79 7.97 -25.24
CA LEU A 364 25.91 7.94 -24.08
C LEU A 364 26.63 8.36 -22.80
N LYS A 365 27.89 7.92 -22.63
CA LYS A 365 28.75 8.28 -21.50
C LYS A 365 28.99 9.79 -21.47
N SER A 366 29.38 10.39 -22.61
CA SER A 366 29.57 11.85 -22.73
C SER A 366 28.30 12.60 -22.36
N LEU A 367 27.17 12.25 -22.98
CA LEU A 367 25.88 12.90 -22.72
C LEU A 367 25.49 12.84 -21.24
N CYS A 368 25.64 11.70 -20.59
CA CYS A 368 25.26 11.53 -19.19
C CYS A 368 26.25 12.22 -18.22
N GLN A 369 27.54 12.37 -18.61
CA GLN A 369 28.53 13.06 -17.81
C GLN A 369 28.45 14.59 -17.97
N ASP A 370 28.17 15.09 -19.18
CA ASP A 370 27.98 16.50 -19.46
C ASP A 370 26.82 17.08 -18.64
N VAL A 371 25.68 16.37 -18.62
CA VAL A 371 24.53 16.76 -17.80
C VAL A 371 24.85 16.74 -16.30
N LYS A 372 25.77 15.89 -15.85
CA LYS A 372 26.23 15.88 -14.45
C LYS A 372 27.15 17.05 -14.13
N GLY A 373 27.97 17.51 -15.09
CA GLY A 373 28.91 18.60 -14.94
C GLY A 373 28.26 19.98 -14.82
N ASP A 374 27.02 20.13 -15.32
CA ASP A 374 26.21 21.36 -15.26
C ASP A 374 25.47 21.54 -13.91
N ILE A 375 25.68 20.65 -12.93
CA ILE A 375 25.12 20.68 -11.57
C ILE A 375 26.18 21.12 -10.55
#